data_4f130fcf370af1109771b3ce1343a1c0
#
_entry.id   4f130fcf370af1109771b3ce1343a1c0
#
_cell.length_a   1.000
_cell.length_b   1.000
_cell.length_c   1.000
_cell.angle_alpha   90.00
_cell.angle_beta   90.00
_cell.angle_gamma   90.00
#
_symmetry.space_group_name_H-M   'P 1'
#
loop_
_entity.id
_entity.type
_entity.pdbx_description
1 polymer ?
#
loop_
_entity_poly.entity_id
_entity_poly.type
_entity_poly.pdbx_seq_one_letter_code
_entity_poly.pdbx_strand_id
1 'polypeptide(L)'
;MKKSLILGYGITGKSFANYLTKKKLNFEIYDKCFEGKNFIAFPEYKYLKKYENIYISPGFKLKEYLSETEISSLKFQTDLDIFFKHNNSYKIGVTGTNGKSSFAYYLQQILNQVSSGIIVGNFGNPVLDFLHHKKKYSIIELSSFQLEKLNKSLLDLSVITNISPDHLDFHGNFENYKKAKLKICNNRAKTFFANTNMSLKDFAFEIASSLEKIDSNTSRSLNELPHRLEEVIPGIINDSKSTNSASLLYAINKLNFDGNLIICGDPRKEPKSYEVYGPQQVYIFGMHRNELMEKVKSRRSNIKTFSNLDLVLQDIKKADSKPNILFSPGNSSGKDFKNFEDRGNFFKDKVLEYFSD
;
A
#
# COMPACT_ATOMS: atom_id res chain seq x y z
N MET A 1 -24.67 26.50 13.17
CA MET A 1 -23.29 26.00 13.30
C MET A 1 -22.76 25.69 11.92
N LYS A 2 -21.54 26.11 11.61
CA LYS A 2 -20.87 25.76 10.36
C LYS A 2 -20.57 24.26 10.39
N LYS A 3 -20.83 23.56 9.29
CA LYS A 3 -20.57 22.12 9.15
C LYS A 3 -19.31 21.86 8.32
N SER A 4 -18.67 20.75 8.55
CA SER A 4 -17.60 20.23 7.68
C SER A 4 -18.16 19.15 6.73
N LEU A 5 -17.52 18.92 5.60
CA LEU A 5 -17.86 17.88 4.65
C LEU A 5 -16.67 16.91 4.50
N ILE A 6 -16.95 15.61 4.50
CA ILE A 6 -15.97 14.55 4.18
C ILE A 6 -16.33 13.98 2.81
N LEU A 7 -15.39 14.01 1.88
CA LEU A 7 -15.50 13.43 0.55
C LEU A 7 -14.70 12.12 0.46
N GLY A 8 -15.43 11.00 0.34
CA GLY A 8 -14.91 9.63 0.36
C GLY A 8 -14.80 9.05 1.76
N TYR A 9 -15.39 7.86 2.00
CA TYR A 9 -15.48 7.21 3.31
C TYR A 9 -14.73 5.87 3.39
N GLY A 10 -13.62 5.75 2.67
CA GLY A 10 -12.63 4.69 2.87
C GLY A 10 -11.88 4.85 4.20
N ILE A 11 -10.71 4.23 4.33
CA ILE A 11 -9.90 4.26 5.57
C ILE A 11 -9.63 5.70 6.03
N THR A 12 -9.17 6.58 5.14
CA THR A 12 -8.90 7.99 5.46
C THR A 12 -10.18 8.75 5.82
N GLY A 13 -11.29 8.52 5.12
CA GLY A 13 -12.57 9.16 5.43
C GLY A 13 -13.11 8.78 6.80
N LYS A 14 -12.97 7.52 7.19
CA LYS A 14 -13.29 7.05 8.55
C LYS A 14 -12.40 7.71 9.60
N SER A 15 -11.12 7.86 9.32
CA SER A 15 -10.17 8.56 10.19
C SER A 15 -10.54 10.05 10.35
N PHE A 16 -10.97 10.74 9.27
CA PHE A 16 -11.54 12.10 9.38
C PHE A 16 -12.78 12.14 10.28
N ALA A 17 -13.73 11.23 10.08
CA ALA A 17 -14.95 11.17 10.90
C ALA A 17 -14.62 10.98 12.39
N ASN A 18 -13.70 10.08 12.71
CA ASN A 18 -13.21 9.87 14.07
C ASN A 18 -12.55 11.14 14.64
N TYR A 19 -11.70 11.80 13.87
CA TYR A 19 -11.06 13.04 14.27
C TYR A 19 -12.08 14.14 14.57
N LEU A 20 -13.06 14.35 13.69
CA LEU A 20 -14.08 15.37 13.86
C LEU A 20 -15.02 15.06 15.06
N THR A 21 -15.36 13.79 15.24
CA THR A 21 -16.15 13.32 16.40
C THR A 21 -15.43 13.60 17.72
N LYS A 22 -14.13 13.30 17.81
CA LYS A 22 -13.30 13.61 18.99
C LYS A 22 -13.22 15.12 19.26
N LYS A 23 -13.26 15.94 18.22
CA LYS A 23 -13.30 17.41 18.31
C LYS A 23 -14.69 17.98 18.56
N LYS A 24 -15.74 17.14 18.63
CA LYS A 24 -17.16 17.52 18.76
C LYS A 24 -17.62 18.50 17.65
N LEU A 25 -17.09 18.32 16.45
CA LEU A 25 -17.44 19.11 15.27
C LEU A 25 -18.54 18.43 14.46
N ASN A 26 -19.51 19.21 13.97
CA ASN A 26 -20.54 18.68 13.08
C ASN A 26 -20.00 18.47 11.67
N PHE A 27 -20.33 17.33 11.07
CA PHE A 27 -19.95 17.00 9.72
C PHE A 27 -20.98 16.19 8.98
N GLU A 28 -20.91 16.28 7.66
CA GLU A 28 -21.64 15.48 6.69
C GLU A 28 -20.63 14.67 5.86
N ILE A 29 -21.10 13.56 5.26
CA ILE A 29 -20.26 12.63 4.51
C ILE A 29 -20.89 12.41 3.13
N TYR A 30 -20.06 12.43 2.11
CA TYR A 30 -20.44 11.92 0.80
C TYR A 30 -19.53 10.78 0.39
N ASP A 31 -20.13 9.66 -0.01
CA ASP A 31 -19.47 8.52 -0.64
C ASP A 31 -20.44 7.80 -1.58
N LYS A 32 -19.94 7.18 -2.67
CA LYS A 32 -20.79 6.43 -3.61
C LYS A 32 -21.28 5.08 -3.08
N CYS A 33 -20.52 4.48 -2.16
CA CYS A 33 -20.66 3.08 -1.75
C CYS A 33 -21.16 2.93 -0.30
N PHE A 34 -21.25 4.02 0.45
CA PHE A 34 -21.62 4.00 1.85
C PHE A 34 -22.84 4.88 2.11
N GLU A 35 -23.71 4.42 3.01
CA GLU A 35 -24.92 5.11 3.48
C GLU A 35 -25.00 5.05 5.00
N GLY A 36 -25.78 5.93 5.62
CA GLY A 36 -26.02 5.92 7.05
C GLY A 36 -26.17 7.31 7.66
N LYS A 37 -26.03 7.40 8.97
CA LYS A 37 -26.10 8.68 9.70
C LYS A 37 -25.01 9.64 9.22
N ASN A 38 -25.36 10.89 8.96
CA ASN A 38 -24.53 11.96 8.40
C ASN A 38 -24.17 11.83 6.92
N PHE A 39 -24.64 10.78 6.22
CA PHE A 39 -24.44 10.69 4.77
C PHE A 39 -25.46 11.54 4.02
N ILE A 40 -24.98 12.19 2.95
CA ILE A 40 -25.77 13.06 2.08
C ILE A 40 -25.50 12.75 0.62
N ALA A 41 -26.37 13.18 -0.29
CA ALA A 41 -26.07 13.25 -1.72
C ALA A 41 -24.94 14.27 -1.97
N PHE A 42 -24.22 14.12 -3.10
CA PHE A 42 -23.18 15.10 -3.43
C PHE A 42 -23.78 16.51 -3.56
N PRO A 43 -23.29 17.49 -2.79
CA PRO A 43 -23.88 18.82 -2.79
C PRO A 43 -23.58 19.56 -4.09
N GLU A 44 -24.53 20.34 -4.58
CA GLU A 44 -24.26 21.28 -5.66
C GLU A 44 -23.13 22.26 -5.27
N TYR A 45 -22.36 22.71 -6.27
CA TYR A 45 -21.22 23.60 -6.08
C TYR A 45 -21.50 24.83 -5.18
N LYS A 46 -22.68 25.47 -5.35
CA LYS A 46 -23.07 26.62 -4.53
C LYS A 46 -23.16 26.33 -3.03
N TYR A 47 -23.47 25.06 -2.67
CA TYR A 47 -23.53 24.63 -1.26
C TYR A 47 -22.17 24.21 -0.73
N LEU A 48 -21.24 23.73 -1.57
CA LEU A 48 -19.88 23.41 -1.15
C LEU A 48 -19.17 24.60 -0.53
N LYS A 49 -19.39 25.80 -1.03
CA LYS A 49 -18.82 27.06 -0.48
C LYS A 49 -19.32 27.42 0.93
N LYS A 50 -20.40 26.80 1.40
CA LYS A 50 -20.97 27.05 2.73
C LYS A 50 -20.35 26.20 3.83
N TYR A 51 -19.64 25.13 3.47
CA TYR A 51 -18.91 24.35 4.45
C TYR A 51 -17.71 25.10 5.00
N GLU A 52 -17.46 24.93 6.29
CA GLU A 52 -16.29 25.55 6.93
C GLU A 52 -14.99 24.87 6.47
N ASN A 53 -15.03 23.53 6.37
CA ASN A 53 -13.92 22.72 5.86
C ASN A 53 -14.47 21.62 4.97
N ILE A 54 -13.75 21.32 3.89
CA ILE A 54 -14.01 20.17 3.04
C ILE A 54 -12.78 19.26 3.11
N TYR A 55 -12.97 18.09 3.73
CA TYR A 55 -11.94 17.06 3.86
C TYR A 55 -12.04 16.07 2.71
N ILE A 56 -10.92 15.77 2.08
CA ILE A 56 -10.91 14.92 0.89
C ILE A 56 -10.03 13.68 1.08
N SER A 57 -10.62 12.51 0.86
CA SER A 57 -9.88 11.25 0.83
C SER A 57 -9.03 11.12 -0.44
N PRO A 58 -7.85 10.46 -0.39
CA PRO A 58 -6.93 10.37 -1.53
C PRO A 58 -7.57 9.82 -2.81
N GLY A 59 -8.37 8.75 -2.70
CA GLY A 59 -9.01 8.10 -3.84
C GLY A 59 -10.24 8.82 -4.41
N PHE A 60 -10.70 9.93 -3.81
CA PHE A 60 -11.91 10.61 -4.29
C PHE A 60 -11.63 11.43 -5.55
N LYS A 61 -12.36 11.17 -6.62
CA LYS A 61 -12.18 11.79 -7.94
C LYS A 61 -13.07 13.03 -8.09
N LEU A 62 -12.58 14.21 -7.69
CA LEU A 62 -13.32 15.47 -7.78
C LEU A 62 -13.81 15.79 -9.20
N LYS A 63 -13.02 15.47 -10.22
CA LYS A 63 -13.34 15.74 -11.64
C LYS A 63 -14.58 15.01 -12.15
N GLU A 64 -15.08 14.01 -11.43
CA GLU A 64 -16.36 13.35 -11.75
C GLU A 64 -17.58 14.19 -11.35
N TYR A 65 -17.39 15.23 -10.53
CA TYR A 65 -18.47 16.03 -9.92
C TYR A 65 -18.36 17.53 -10.20
N LEU A 66 -17.16 18.02 -10.44
CA LEU A 66 -16.87 19.44 -10.53
C LEU A 66 -15.92 19.73 -11.70
N SER A 67 -16.12 20.88 -12.32
CA SER A 67 -15.19 21.42 -13.32
C SER A 67 -13.86 21.86 -12.68
N GLU A 68 -12.81 22.00 -13.47
CA GLU A 68 -11.49 22.45 -12.98
C GLU A 68 -11.53 23.84 -12.35
N THR A 69 -12.36 24.74 -12.88
CA THR A 69 -12.56 26.08 -12.32
C THR A 69 -13.24 26.05 -10.96
N GLU A 70 -14.23 25.18 -10.76
CA GLU A 70 -14.89 24.97 -9.48
C GLU A 70 -13.95 24.35 -8.46
N ILE A 71 -13.19 23.32 -8.86
CA ILE A 71 -12.19 22.69 -7.99
C ILE A 71 -11.15 23.71 -7.51
N SER A 72 -10.62 24.54 -8.40
CA SER A 72 -9.60 25.53 -8.07
C SER A 72 -10.10 26.65 -7.14
N SER A 73 -11.41 26.90 -7.12
CA SER A 73 -12.04 27.92 -6.26
C SER A 73 -12.38 27.42 -4.84
N LEU A 74 -12.31 26.11 -4.60
CA LEU A 74 -12.60 25.48 -3.30
C LEU A 74 -11.30 25.19 -2.55
N LYS A 75 -11.38 25.23 -1.22
CA LYS A 75 -10.26 24.84 -0.35
C LYS A 75 -10.55 23.47 0.24
N PHE A 76 -9.75 22.49 -0.17
CA PHE A 76 -9.79 21.14 0.37
C PHE A 76 -8.68 20.95 1.40
N GLN A 77 -8.94 20.13 2.41
CA GLN A 77 -7.95 19.70 3.38
C GLN A 77 -7.74 18.18 3.28
N THR A 78 -6.49 17.78 3.26
CA THR A 78 -6.09 16.39 3.37
C THR A 78 -5.79 16.03 4.84
N ASP A 79 -5.74 14.75 5.15
CA ASP A 79 -5.27 14.26 6.43
C ASP A 79 -3.82 14.68 6.73
N LEU A 80 -2.99 14.73 5.70
CA LEU A 80 -1.61 15.20 5.77
C LEU A 80 -1.51 16.69 6.15
N ASP A 81 -2.38 17.56 5.61
CA ASP A 81 -2.39 18.99 5.97
C ASP A 81 -2.64 19.18 7.47
N ILE A 82 -3.56 18.38 8.05
CA ILE A 82 -3.85 18.40 9.48
C ILE A 82 -2.66 17.84 10.26
N PHE A 83 -2.12 16.69 9.82
CA PHE A 83 -1.00 16.05 10.49
C PHE A 83 0.23 16.96 10.53
N PHE A 84 0.60 17.55 9.43
CA PHE A 84 1.73 18.48 9.36
C PHE A 84 1.60 19.69 10.28
N LYS A 85 0.37 20.16 10.47
CA LYS A 85 0.09 21.31 11.34
C LYS A 85 0.15 20.97 12.84
N HIS A 86 -0.23 19.76 13.22
CA HIS A 86 -0.49 19.43 14.63
C HIS A 86 0.43 18.37 15.22
N ASN A 87 1.23 17.68 14.40
CA ASN A 87 2.22 16.73 14.89
C ASN A 87 3.64 17.33 14.86
N ASN A 88 4.38 17.20 15.94
CA ASN A 88 5.69 17.82 16.14
C ASN A 88 6.88 16.88 15.87
N SER A 89 6.65 15.63 15.42
CA SER A 89 7.73 14.71 15.09
C SER A 89 8.52 15.20 13.86
N TYR A 90 9.73 14.71 13.70
CA TYR A 90 10.49 14.84 12.46
C TYR A 90 9.84 13.96 11.37
N LYS A 91 9.44 14.56 10.27
CA LYS A 91 8.60 13.94 9.22
C LYS A 91 9.43 13.49 8.03
N ILE A 92 9.53 12.19 7.86
CA ILE A 92 10.25 11.54 6.75
C ILE A 92 9.20 11.06 5.75
N GLY A 93 9.08 11.71 4.61
CA GLY A 93 8.16 11.28 3.54
C GLY A 93 8.81 10.23 2.66
N VAL A 94 8.09 9.15 2.37
CA VAL A 94 8.55 8.05 1.50
C VAL A 94 7.57 7.85 0.37
N THR A 95 8.02 8.02 -0.87
CA THR A 95 7.22 7.69 -2.07
C THR A 95 8.02 6.85 -3.06
N GLY A 96 7.34 6.38 -4.08
CA GLY A 96 7.90 5.58 -5.18
C GLY A 96 6.83 4.72 -5.82
N THR A 97 7.13 4.08 -6.93
CA THR A 97 6.23 3.09 -7.51
C THR A 97 6.28 1.82 -6.70
N ASN A 98 7.46 1.26 -6.49
CA ASN A 98 7.71 0.04 -5.73
C ASN A 98 8.66 0.28 -4.54
N GLY A 99 8.66 -0.62 -3.55
CA GLY A 99 9.62 -0.61 -2.45
C GLY A 99 9.33 0.36 -1.29
N LYS A 100 8.33 1.23 -1.38
CA LYS A 100 7.96 2.21 -0.33
C LYS A 100 7.81 1.58 1.05
N SER A 101 6.91 0.61 1.17
CA SER A 101 6.60 -0.05 2.46
C SER A 101 7.80 -0.80 3.02
N SER A 102 8.55 -1.51 2.15
CA SER A 102 9.77 -2.22 2.56
C SER A 102 10.83 -1.26 3.08
N PHE A 103 11.08 -0.16 2.37
CA PHE A 103 12.01 0.87 2.80
C PHE A 103 11.59 1.51 4.14
N ALA A 104 10.31 1.91 4.25
CA ALA A 104 9.77 2.48 5.49
C ALA A 104 9.90 1.52 6.67
N TYR A 105 9.68 0.22 6.44
CA TYR A 105 9.80 -0.82 7.45
C TYR A 105 11.25 -1.04 7.90
N TYR A 106 12.20 -1.07 6.96
CA TYR A 106 13.63 -1.16 7.32
C TYR A 106 14.10 0.09 8.07
N LEU A 107 13.73 1.27 7.59
CA LEU A 107 14.10 2.53 8.25
C LEU A 107 13.55 2.59 9.68
N GLN A 108 12.31 2.14 9.89
CA GLN A 108 11.72 2.07 11.23
C GLN A 108 12.50 1.12 12.15
N GLN A 109 12.87 -0.07 11.66
CA GLN A 109 13.63 -1.03 12.45
C GLN A 109 14.99 -0.46 12.87
N ILE A 110 15.71 0.20 11.96
CA ILE A 110 17.00 0.82 12.26
C ILE A 110 16.82 1.96 13.26
N LEU A 111 15.92 2.90 13.00
CA LEU A 111 15.69 4.04 13.89
C LEU A 111 15.18 3.61 15.27
N ASN A 112 14.46 2.51 15.40
CA ASN A 112 13.99 2.00 16.69
C ASN A 112 15.09 1.32 17.53
N GLN A 113 16.25 1.04 16.97
CA GLN A 113 17.41 0.58 17.74
C GLN A 113 18.14 1.74 18.46
N VAL A 114 18.11 2.94 17.89
CA VAL A 114 18.88 4.10 18.38
C VAL A 114 18.00 5.28 18.82
N SER A 115 16.71 5.25 18.48
CA SER A 115 15.77 6.32 18.75
C SER A 115 14.32 5.79 18.78
N SER A 116 13.34 6.50 18.18
CA SER A 116 11.96 6.03 18.08
C SER A 116 11.29 6.52 16.82
N GLY A 117 10.75 5.60 16.01
CA GLY A 117 10.02 5.88 14.79
C GLY A 117 8.67 5.15 14.71
N ILE A 118 7.76 5.71 13.95
CA ILE A 118 6.46 5.09 13.62
C ILE A 118 6.18 5.26 12.14
N ILE A 119 5.64 4.20 11.51
CA ILE A 119 5.15 4.26 10.13
C ILE A 119 3.68 4.67 10.15
N VAL A 120 3.34 5.65 9.31
CA VAL A 120 1.97 6.13 9.10
C VAL A 120 1.73 6.47 7.63
N GLY A 121 0.49 6.70 7.23
CA GLY A 121 0.13 7.11 5.87
C GLY A 121 -0.51 6.01 5.05
N ASN A 122 -0.03 5.82 3.83
CA ASN A 122 -0.58 4.84 2.88
C ASN A 122 -0.37 3.37 3.31
N PHE A 123 0.65 3.10 4.11
CA PHE A 123 0.94 1.80 4.70
C PHE A 123 0.48 1.78 6.15
N GLY A 124 -0.43 0.86 6.46
CA GLY A 124 -0.90 0.52 7.80
C GLY A 124 -1.87 1.53 8.40
N ASN A 125 -1.37 2.64 8.87
CA ASN A 125 -2.10 3.52 9.78
C ASN A 125 -2.40 4.91 9.20
N PRO A 126 -3.68 5.35 9.13
CA PRO A 126 -4.01 6.72 8.77
C PRO A 126 -3.30 7.73 9.68
N VAL A 127 -2.75 8.79 9.09
CA VAL A 127 -1.95 9.76 9.86
C VAL A 127 -2.72 10.41 11.01
N LEU A 128 -4.02 10.64 10.87
CA LEU A 128 -4.84 11.29 11.91
C LEU A 128 -5.07 10.40 13.13
N ASP A 129 -5.06 9.08 12.97
CA ASP A 129 -5.22 8.15 14.10
C ASP A 129 -3.99 8.20 15.02
N PHE A 130 -2.86 8.65 14.49
CA PHE A 130 -1.58 8.82 15.17
C PHE A 130 -1.16 10.30 15.33
N LEU A 131 -2.10 11.23 15.21
CA LEU A 131 -1.83 12.67 15.24
C LEU A 131 -1.03 13.13 16.48
N HIS A 132 -1.25 12.51 17.61
CA HIS A 132 -0.65 12.89 18.89
C HIS A 132 0.38 11.89 19.43
N HIS A 133 0.96 11.03 18.58
CA HIS A 133 2.04 10.15 19.02
C HIS A 133 3.28 10.95 19.48
N LYS A 134 4.09 10.32 20.32
CA LYS A 134 5.30 10.94 20.93
C LYS A 134 6.62 10.39 20.37
N LYS A 135 6.58 9.65 19.26
CA LYS A 135 7.79 9.17 18.61
C LYS A 135 8.56 10.33 17.97
N LYS A 136 9.89 10.27 17.97
CA LYS A 136 10.75 11.30 17.36
C LYS A 136 10.53 11.40 15.86
N TYR A 137 10.37 10.26 15.17
CA TYR A 137 10.23 10.19 13.73
C TYR A 137 8.83 9.69 13.31
N SER A 138 8.20 10.40 12.36
CA SER A 138 7.10 9.91 11.56
C SER A 138 7.63 9.51 10.19
N ILE A 139 7.62 8.22 9.88
CA ILE A 139 7.94 7.70 8.55
C ILE A 139 6.62 7.62 7.79
N ILE A 140 6.39 8.55 6.86
CA ILE A 140 5.10 8.75 6.22
C ILE A 140 5.15 8.16 4.82
N GLU A 141 4.55 6.99 4.62
CA GLU A 141 4.38 6.44 3.27
C GLU A 141 3.33 7.22 2.51
N LEU A 142 3.68 7.72 1.33
CA LEU A 142 2.85 8.59 0.50
C LEU A 142 2.59 7.97 -0.87
N SER A 143 1.31 7.75 -1.19
CA SER A 143 0.86 7.37 -2.52
C SER A 143 0.84 8.59 -3.46
N SER A 144 0.79 8.35 -4.78
CA SER A 144 0.61 9.42 -5.77
C SER A 144 -0.74 10.15 -5.60
N PHE A 145 -1.78 9.43 -5.16
CA PHE A 145 -3.11 10.00 -4.89
C PHE A 145 -3.10 10.99 -3.71
N GLN A 146 -2.35 10.68 -2.64
CA GLN A 146 -2.17 11.59 -1.51
C GLN A 146 -1.37 12.82 -1.92
N LEU A 147 -0.26 12.61 -2.63
CA LEU A 147 0.62 13.69 -3.07
C LEU A 147 -0.06 14.60 -4.09
N GLU A 148 -0.91 14.08 -4.98
CA GLU A 148 -1.67 14.90 -5.93
C GLU A 148 -2.53 15.94 -5.23
N LYS A 149 -3.18 15.57 -4.12
CA LYS A 149 -4.11 16.42 -3.36
C LYS A 149 -3.46 17.23 -2.26
N LEU A 150 -2.19 16.96 -1.95
CA LEU A 150 -1.46 17.68 -0.93
C LEU A 150 -1.31 19.15 -1.29
N ASN A 151 -1.75 20.05 -0.40
CA ASN A 151 -1.64 21.50 -0.60
C ASN A 151 -0.19 21.96 -0.50
N LYS A 152 0.52 21.52 0.55
CA LYS A 152 1.92 21.86 0.78
C LYS A 152 2.65 20.73 1.48
N SER A 153 3.77 20.34 0.94
CA SER A 153 4.67 19.41 1.63
C SER A 153 5.40 20.16 2.75
N LEU A 154 5.22 19.69 3.99
CA LEU A 154 5.94 20.16 5.19
C LEU A 154 6.77 19.02 5.81
N LEU A 155 7.36 18.22 4.95
CA LEU A 155 8.30 17.16 5.33
C LEU A 155 9.66 17.78 5.71
N ASP A 156 10.35 17.12 6.64
CA ASP A 156 11.72 17.47 7.04
C ASP A 156 12.75 16.71 6.18
N LEU A 157 12.38 15.53 5.67
CA LEU A 157 13.17 14.72 4.74
C LEU A 157 12.25 13.99 3.79
N SER A 158 12.66 13.85 2.53
CA SER A 158 11.94 13.15 1.48
C SER A 158 12.75 12.03 0.87
N VAL A 159 12.12 10.88 0.62
CA VAL A 159 12.74 9.71 -0.01
C VAL A 159 11.89 9.26 -1.19
N ILE A 160 12.54 9.03 -2.32
CA ILE A 160 11.94 8.46 -3.53
C ILE A 160 12.66 7.15 -3.86
N THR A 161 11.95 6.03 -3.75
CA THR A 161 12.55 4.71 -4.03
C THR A 161 12.75 4.46 -5.52
N ASN A 162 11.75 4.75 -6.34
CA ASN A 162 11.79 4.72 -7.81
C ASN A 162 10.52 5.36 -8.38
N ILE A 163 10.55 5.70 -9.67
CA ILE A 163 9.37 6.15 -10.41
C ILE A 163 9.34 5.42 -11.75
N SER A 164 8.33 4.58 -11.96
CA SER A 164 8.02 3.89 -13.21
C SER A 164 6.52 3.97 -13.49
N PRO A 165 6.04 3.76 -14.72
CA PRO A 165 4.62 3.87 -15.06
C PRO A 165 3.74 3.00 -14.18
N ASP A 166 2.69 3.64 -13.58
CA ASP A 166 1.67 2.98 -12.75
C ASP A 166 0.45 3.92 -12.62
N HIS A 167 -0.73 3.38 -12.28
CA HIS A 167 -1.96 4.16 -12.04
C HIS A 167 -2.31 5.17 -13.15
N LEU A 168 -2.05 4.82 -14.43
CA LEU A 168 -2.31 5.70 -15.57
C LEU A 168 -3.81 5.90 -15.81
N ASP A 169 -4.64 4.97 -15.36
CA ASP A 169 -6.11 5.06 -15.32
C ASP A 169 -6.62 6.23 -14.46
N PHE A 170 -5.85 6.61 -13.45
CA PHE A 170 -6.17 7.74 -12.56
C PHE A 170 -5.48 9.04 -13.01
N HIS A 171 -4.18 8.99 -13.30
CA HIS A 171 -3.37 10.18 -13.61
C HIS A 171 -3.44 10.58 -15.09
N GLY A 172 -3.99 9.71 -15.96
CA GLY A 172 -4.11 9.92 -17.40
C GLY A 172 -2.84 9.58 -18.17
N ASN A 173 -1.67 9.96 -17.67
CA ASN A 173 -0.37 9.66 -18.30
C ASN A 173 0.77 9.60 -17.28
N PHE A 174 1.94 9.13 -17.73
CA PHE A 174 3.12 8.96 -16.86
C PHE A 174 3.67 10.27 -16.32
N GLU A 175 3.65 11.34 -17.11
CA GLU A 175 4.17 12.64 -16.67
C GLU A 175 3.34 13.23 -15.51
N ASN A 176 2.02 13.10 -15.56
CA ASN A 176 1.16 13.52 -14.46
C ASN A 176 1.41 12.68 -13.20
N TYR A 177 1.58 11.36 -13.35
CA TYR A 177 1.91 10.46 -12.24
C TYR A 177 3.25 10.84 -11.61
N LYS A 178 4.29 11.05 -12.43
CA LYS A 178 5.61 11.50 -12.00
C LYS A 178 5.54 12.85 -11.30
N LYS A 179 4.83 13.81 -11.88
CA LYS A 179 4.59 15.14 -11.29
C LYS A 179 3.91 15.05 -9.93
N ALA A 180 2.90 14.18 -9.79
CA ALA A 180 2.25 13.95 -8.51
C ALA A 180 3.23 13.43 -7.45
N LYS A 181 4.07 12.44 -7.77
CA LYS A 181 5.10 11.94 -6.85
C LYS A 181 6.15 12.96 -6.48
N LEU A 182 6.59 13.77 -7.43
CA LEU A 182 7.60 14.81 -7.19
C LEU A 182 7.11 15.96 -6.30
N LYS A 183 5.80 16.07 -6.02
CA LYS A 183 5.28 16.97 -4.97
C LYS A 183 5.80 16.64 -3.55
N ILE A 184 6.37 15.48 -3.34
CA ILE A 184 7.04 15.14 -2.08
C ILE A 184 8.25 16.05 -1.84
N CYS A 185 8.93 16.47 -2.91
CA CYS A 185 10.06 17.38 -2.84
C CYS A 185 9.58 18.77 -2.43
N ASN A 186 10.27 19.38 -1.51
CA ASN A 186 10.03 20.77 -1.11
C ASN A 186 11.38 21.47 -0.87
N ASN A 187 11.37 22.80 -0.89
CA ASN A 187 12.60 23.60 -0.76
C ASN A 187 13.23 23.55 0.65
N ARG A 188 12.59 22.90 1.63
CA ARG A 188 13.07 22.81 3.02
C ARG A 188 13.66 21.44 3.34
N ALA A 189 13.15 20.40 2.69
CA ALA A 189 13.55 19.02 2.93
C ALA A 189 14.64 18.57 1.95
N LYS A 190 15.68 17.94 2.47
CA LYS A 190 16.61 17.19 1.65
C LYS A 190 15.88 16.02 1.02
N THR A 191 16.01 15.84 -0.29
CA THR A 191 15.41 14.73 -1.02
C THR A 191 16.48 13.72 -1.42
N PHE A 192 16.25 12.47 -1.06
CA PHE A 192 17.10 11.34 -1.42
C PHE A 192 16.40 10.47 -2.47
N PHE A 193 17.17 10.03 -3.45
CA PHE A 193 16.74 9.09 -4.48
C PHE A 193 17.48 7.78 -4.28
N ALA A 194 16.76 6.65 -4.25
CA ALA A 194 17.43 5.36 -4.17
C ALA A 194 18.26 5.11 -5.42
N ASN A 195 19.48 4.64 -5.21
CA ASN A 195 20.36 4.19 -6.29
C ASN A 195 19.95 2.78 -6.71
N THR A 196 19.88 2.52 -8.02
CA THR A 196 19.57 1.21 -8.59
C THR A 196 20.55 0.10 -8.19
N ASN A 197 21.77 0.45 -7.83
CA ASN A 197 22.83 -0.47 -7.41
C ASN A 197 22.87 -0.73 -5.90
N MET A 198 21.99 -0.11 -5.12
CA MET A 198 21.95 -0.23 -3.67
C MET A 198 20.70 -0.98 -3.24
N SER A 199 20.82 -1.90 -2.27
CA SER A 199 19.65 -2.53 -1.68
C SER A 199 18.81 -1.52 -0.88
N LEU A 200 17.49 -1.77 -0.74
CA LEU A 200 16.64 -0.91 0.10
C LEU A 200 17.05 -0.93 1.56
N LYS A 201 17.68 -2.01 2.05
CA LYS A 201 18.22 -2.11 3.41
C LYS A 201 19.40 -1.16 3.59
N ASP A 202 20.38 -1.20 2.67
CA ASP A 202 21.54 -0.32 2.72
C ASP A 202 21.14 1.15 2.56
N PHE A 203 20.17 1.43 1.68
CA PHE A 203 19.63 2.77 1.53
C PHE A 203 18.93 3.25 2.81
N ALA A 204 18.21 2.38 3.52
CA ALA A 204 17.62 2.72 4.81
C ALA A 204 18.68 3.00 5.88
N PHE A 205 19.81 2.29 5.87
CA PHE A 205 20.96 2.59 6.75
C PHE A 205 21.60 3.95 6.41
N GLU A 206 21.76 4.28 5.12
CA GLU A 206 22.27 5.60 4.70
C GLU A 206 21.38 6.72 5.22
N ILE A 207 20.06 6.60 5.05
CA ILE A 207 19.12 7.60 5.55
C ILE A 207 19.14 7.68 7.08
N ALA A 208 19.11 6.55 7.77
CA ALA A 208 19.19 6.52 9.23
C ALA A 208 20.48 7.18 9.74
N SER A 209 21.63 6.92 9.11
CA SER A 209 22.93 7.52 9.45
C SER A 209 22.99 9.02 9.20
N SER A 210 22.15 9.55 8.30
CA SER A 210 22.02 10.99 8.10
C SER A 210 21.20 11.70 9.19
N LEU A 211 20.46 10.92 10.01
CA LEU A 211 19.54 11.41 11.05
C LEU A 211 20.04 11.16 12.47
N GLU A 212 20.71 10.03 12.68
CA GLU A 212 21.18 9.56 13.98
C GLU A 212 22.60 9.01 13.88
N LYS A 213 23.31 9.03 15.02
CA LYS A 213 24.59 8.33 15.09
C LYS A 213 24.34 6.82 15.13
N ILE A 214 24.66 6.15 14.04
CA ILE A 214 24.60 4.70 13.92
C ILE A 214 25.96 4.12 14.26
N ASP A 215 26.02 3.27 15.28
CA ASP A 215 27.27 2.64 15.74
C ASP A 215 27.38 1.17 15.25
N SER A 216 28.48 0.52 15.62
CA SER A 216 28.76 -0.87 15.28
C SER A 216 27.78 -1.88 15.91
N ASN A 217 27.06 -1.46 16.98
CA ASN A 217 26.11 -2.33 17.69
C ASN A 217 24.74 -2.32 17.03
N THR A 218 24.48 -1.39 16.10
CA THR A 218 23.23 -1.34 15.36
C THR A 218 23.13 -2.54 14.43
N SER A 219 22.18 -3.44 14.73
CA SER A 219 21.99 -4.67 13.98
C SER A 219 21.62 -4.40 12.51
N ARG A 220 22.36 -5.04 11.60
CA ARG A 220 22.02 -5.09 10.17
C ARG A 220 21.07 -6.23 9.81
N SER A 221 20.75 -7.10 10.77
CA SER A 221 19.73 -8.13 10.59
C SER A 221 18.35 -7.49 10.71
N LEU A 222 17.77 -7.17 9.59
CA LEU A 222 16.43 -6.58 9.49
C LEU A 222 15.43 -7.61 9.00
N ASN A 223 14.30 -7.67 9.68
CA ASN A 223 13.18 -8.51 9.26
C ASN A 223 12.60 -8.02 7.93
N GLU A 224 12.19 -8.95 7.09
CA GLU A 224 11.42 -8.64 5.89
C GLU A 224 10.03 -8.13 6.27
N LEU A 225 9.45 -7.32 5.38
CA LEU A 225 8.07 -6.86 5.55
C LEU A 225 7.13 -8.07 5.51
N PRO A 226 6.24 -8.25 6.49
CA PRO A 226 5.26 -9.35 6.47
C PRO A 226 4.52 -9.43 5.14
N HIS A 227 4.26 -10.66 4.69
CA HIS A 227 3.57 -10.96 3.42
C HIS A 227 4.32 -10.49 2.15
N ARG A 228 5.62 -10.19 2.24
CA ARG A 228 6.45 -9.85 1.08
C ARG A 228 7.69 -10.73 1.04
N LEU A 229 7.62 -11.80 0.25
CA LEU A 229 8.64 -12.86 0.19
C LEU A 229 9.02 -13.35 1.59
N GLU A 230 8.04 -13.40 2.49
CA GLU A 230 8.18 -13.86 3.87
C GLU A 230 8.25 -15.37 3.89
N GLU A 231 9.36 -15.94 4.34
CA GLU A 231 9.44 -17.40 4.56
C GLU A 231 8.64 -17.77 5.81
N VAL A 232 7.58 -18.56 5.65
CA VAL A 232 6.68 -18.99 6.73
C VAL A 232 7.29 -20.18 7.47
N ILE A 233 7.72 -21.17 6.71
CA ILE A 233 8.54 -22.32 7.11
C ILE A 233 9.51 -22.60 5.96
N PRO A 234 10.60 -23.37 6.18
CA PRO A 234 11.60 -23.64 5.15
C PRO A 234 10.97 -24.11 3.83
N GLY A 235 11.23 -23.39 2.76
CA GLY A 235 10.73 -23.66 1.40
C GLY A 235 9.32 -23.15 1.11
N ILE A 236 8.58 -22.56 2.07
CA ILE A 236 7.23 -22.01 1.83
C ILE A 236 7.22 -20.50 2.05
N ILE A 237 7.01 -19.77 0.95
CA ILE A 237 7.13 -18.29 0.89
C ILE A 237 5.77 -17.63 0.70
N ASN A 238 5.46 -16.68 1.58
CA ASN A 238 4.27 -15.83 1.52
C ASN A 238 4.60 -14.48 0.88
N ASP A 239 4.07 -14.23 -0.30
CA ASP A 239 4.16 -12.96 -1.02
C ASP A 239 2.77 -12.38 -1.29
N SER A 240 1.86 -12.48 -0.33
CA SER A 240 0.49 -11.97 -0.45
C SER A 240 0.42 -10.46 -0.77
N LYS A 241 1.49 -9.70 -0.50
CA LYS A 241 1.65 -8.29 -0.91
C LYS A 241 1.76 -8.12 -2.42
N SER A 242 1.98 -9.17 -3.18
CA SER A 242 1.91 -9.19 -4.65
C SER A 242 0.46 -9.03 -5.10
N THR A 243 0.06 -7.78 -5.38
CA THR A 243 -1.31 -7.40 -5.74
C THR A 243 -1.49 -7.08 -7.21
N ASN A 244 -0.47 -7.34 -8.03
CA ASN A 244 -0.48 -7.20 -9.49
C ASN A 244 0.49 -8.20 -10.13
N SER A 245 0.29 -8.47 -11.43
CA SER A 245 1.10 -9.43 -12.21
C SER A 245 2.59 -9.05 -12.27
N ALA A 246 2.93 -7.77 -12.32
CA ALA A 246 4.33 -7.33 -12.32
C ALA A 246 5.07 -7.70 -11.02
N SER A 247 4.39 -7.60 -9.87
CA SER A 247 4.95 -8.01 -8.57
C SER A 247 5.15 -9.52 -8.49
N LEU A 248 4.21 -10.31 -9.01
CA LEU A 248 4.30 -11.78 -9.08
C LEU A 248 5.50 -12.20 -9.94
N LEU A 249 5.63 -11.63 -11.15
CA LEU A 249 6.75 -11.94 -12.04
C LEU A 249 8.09 -11.53 -11.43
N TYR A 250 8.13 -10.40 -10.72
CA TYR A 250 9.32 -9.98 -9.96
C TYR A 250 9.68 -11.01 -8.88
N ALA A 251 8.70 -11.54 -8.13
CA ALA A 251 8.94 -12.55 -7.08
C ALA A 251 9.53 -13.84 -7.66
N ILE A 252 8.95 -14.36 -8.74
CA ILE A 252 9.46 -15.54 -9.46
C ILE A 252 10.92 -15.33 -9.89
N ASN A 253 11.20 -14.21 -10.56
CA ASN A 253 12.53 -13.91 -11.08
C ASN A 253 13.56 -13.70 -9.96
N LYS A 254 13.20 -12.97 -8.90
CA LYS A 254 14.08 -12.69 -7.76
C LYS A 254 14.52 -13.96 -7.04
N LEU A 255 13.62 -14.94 -6.94
CA LEU A 255 13.87 -16.21 -6.27
C LEU A 255 14.42 -17.30 -7.22
N ASN A 256 14.49 -17.05 -8.52
CA ASN A 256 14.68 -18.09 -9.55
C ASN A 256 13.75 -19.28 -9.29
N PHE A 257 12.48 -18.97 -9.00
CA PHE A 257 11.53 -19.91 -8.42
C PHE A 257 11.08 -20.96 -9.45
N ASP A 258 11.22 -22.24 -9.08
CA ASP A 258 10.89 -23.40 -9.92
C ASP A 258 9.89 -24.38 -9.28
N GLY A 259 9.37 -24.09 -8.09
CA GLY A 259 8.45 -24.97 -7.35
C GLY A 259 6.96 -24.78 -7.70
N ASN A 260 6.12 -24.88 -6.68
CA ASN A 260 4.66 -24.76 -6.75
C ASN A 260 4.23 -23.30 -6.56
N LEU A 261 3.75 -22.65 -7.61
CA LEU A 261 3.23 -21.29 -7.56
C LEU A 261 1.74 -21.29 -7.27
N ILE A 262 1.29 -20.50 -6.29
CA ILE A 262 -0.12 -20.34 -5.95
C ILE A 262 -0.58 -18.92 -6.26
N ILE A 263 -1.64 -18.80 -7.09
CA ILE A 263 -2.24 -17.55 -7.58
C ILE A 263 -3.71 -17.48 -7.14
N CYS A 264 -4.20 -16.29 -6.77
CA CYS A 264 -5.62 -16.04 -6.47
C CYS A 264 -5.97 -14.55 -6.54
N GLY A 265 -7.24 -14.20 -6.29
CA GLY A 265 -7.72 -12.83 -6.19
C GLY A 265 -8.38 -12.33 -7.47
N ASP A 266 -8.63 -11.02 -7.55
CA ASP A 266 -9.42 -10.38 -8.59
C ASP A 266 -8.55 -9.82 -9.73
N PRO A 267 -8.60 -10.42 -10.94
CA PRO A 267 -7.75 -10.05 -12.06
C PRO A 267 -8.29 -8.90 -12.93
N ARG A 268 -9.37 -8.23 -12.56
CA ARG A 268 -10.04 -7.23 -13.43
C ARG A 268 -9.15 -6.03 -13.78
N LYS A 269 -8.16 -5.70 -12.93
CA LYS A 269 -7.20 -4.61 -13.16
C LYS A 269 -5.92 -5.06 -13.88
N GLU A 270 -5.77 -6.36 -14.08
CA GLU A 270 -4.57 -6.93 -14.68
C GLU A 270 -4.66 -6.95 -16.23
N PRO A 271 -3.53 -7.06 -16.94
CA PRO A 271 -3.49 -7.23 -18.39
C PRO A 271 -4.41 -8.35 -18.90
N LYS A 272 -4.75 -8.33 -20.18
CA LYS A 272 -5.56 -9.39 -20.78
C LYS A 272 -4.94 -10.77 -20.61
N SER A 273 -3.61 -10.87 -20.67
CA SER A 273 -2.85 -12.08 -20.35
C SER A 273 -1.43 -11.73 -19.92
N TYR A 274 -0.80 -12.60 -19.11
CA TYR A 274 0.61 -12.55 -18.76
C TYR A 274 1.17 -13.97 -18.64
N GLU A 275 2.46 -14.11 -18.89
CA GLU A 275 3.13 -15.40 -18.95
C GLU A 275 4.01 -15.59 -17.72
N VAL A 276 3.93 -16.76 -17.09
CA VAL A 276 4.79 -17.16 -15.96
C VAL A 276 5.82 -18.18 -16.44
N TYR A 277 7.06 -17.97 -16.06
CA TYR A 277 8.20 -18.83 -16.36
C TYR A 277 8.87 -19.26 -15.06
N GLY A 278 9.37 -20.47 -15.00
CA GLY A 278 10.10 -21.03 -13.86
C GLY A 278 9.30 -22.07 -13.10
N PRO A 279 8.12 -21.76 -12.53
CA PRO A 279 7.37 -22.71 -11.72
C PRO A 279 7.11 -24.04 -12.46
N GLN A 280 7.27 -25.16 -11.74
CA GLN A 280 6.94 -26.50 -12.27
C GLN A 280 5.43 -26.72 -12.34
N GLN A 281 4.72 -26.21 -11.35
CA GLN A 281 3.26 -26.31 -11.25
C GLN A 281 2.66 -24.96 -10.87
N VAL A 282 1.53 -24.61 -11.48
CA VAL A 282 0.74 -23.41 -11.14
C VAL A 282 -0.61 -23.85 -10.60
N TYR A 283 -0.97 -23.34 -9.43
CA TYR A 283 -2.24 -23.52 -8.77
C TYR A 283 -3.00 -22.22 -8.74
N ILE A 284 -4.27 -22.26 -9.14
CA ILE A 284 -5.16 -21.11 -9.11
C ILE A 284 -6.38 -21.45 -8.26
N PHE A 285 -6.74 -20.59 -7.30
CA PHE A 285 -7.93 -20.81 -6.50
C PHE A 285 -8.78 -19.55 -6.29
N GLY A 286 -9.98 -19.74 -5.72
CA GLY A 286 -10.89 -18.67 -5.30
C GLY A 286 -12.01 -18.38 -6.29
N MET A 287 -12.73 -17.29 -6.04
CA MET A 287 -13.92 -16.89 -6.80
C MET A 287 -13.63 -16.66 -8.29
N HIS A 288 -12.50 -16.03 -8.60
CA HIS A 288 -12.12 -15.64 -9.96
C HIS A 288 -11.20 -16.66 -10.66
N ARG A 289 -11.13 -17.91 -10.20
CA ARG A 289 -10.22 -18.94 -10.75
C ARG A 289 -10.35 -19.16 -12.25
N ASN A 290 -11.56 -19.09 -12.79
CA ASN A 290 -11.81 -19.30 -14.24
C ASN A 290 -11.26 -18.11 -15.06
N GLU A 291 -11.50 -16.87 -14.63
CA GLU A 291 -10.94 -15.67 -15.26
C GLU A 291 -9.40 -15.66 -15.20
N LEU A 292 -8.83 -16.10 -14.08
CA LEU A 292 -7.39 -16.21 -13.91
C LEU A 292 -6.78 -17.28 -14.81
N MET A 293 -7.46 -18.42 -14.99
CA MET A 293 -7.05 -19.48 -15.89
C MET A 293 -6.93 -19.00 -17.35
N GLU A 294 -7.81 -18.09 -17.77
CA GLU A 294 -7.75 -17.49 -19.11
C GLU A 294 -6.58 -16.50 -19.28
N LYS A 295 -6.24 -15.77 -18.20
CA LYS A 295 -5.21 -14.72 -18.22
C LYS A 295 -3.79 -15.25 -17.99
N VAL A 296 -3.62 -16.23 -17.11
CA VAL A 296 -2.30 -16.81 -16.80
C VAL A 296 -1.91 -17.78 -17.90
N LYS A 297 -0.75 -17.57 -18.50
CA LYS A 297 -0.16 -18.46 -19.49
C LYS A 297 1.13 -19.06 -18.95
N SER A 298 1.36 -20.34 -19.24
CA SER A 298 2.63 -21.01 -18.96
C SER A 298 2.95 -21.97 -20.10
N ARG A 299 4.20 -21.99 -20.54
CA ARG A 299 4.65 -22.93 -21.56
C ARG A 299 5.13 -24.26 -21.00
N ARG A 300 5.53 -24.30 -19.74
CA ARG A 300 6.17 -25.46 -19.10
C ARG A 300 5.35 -26.06 -17.97
N SER A 301 4.53 -25.26 -17.30
CA SER A 301 3.79 -25.71 -16.12
C SER A 301 2.38 -26.11 -16.47
N ASN A 302 1.88 -27.19 -15.87
CA ASN A 302 0.46 -27.46 -15.81
C ASN A 302 -0.22 -26.43 -14.90
N ILE A 303 -1.41 -25.97 -15.29
CA ILE A 303 -2.23 -25.07 -14.47
C ILE A 303 -3.39 -25.86 -13.92
N LYS A 304 -3.49 -25.97 -12.60
CA LYS A 304 -4.61 -26.62 -11.90
C LYS A 304 -5.48 -25.56 -11.22
N THR A 305 -6.78 -25.76 -11.22
CA THR A 305 -7.75 -24.85 -10.58
C THR A 305 -8.50 -25.55 -9.46
N PHE A 306 -8.70 -24.81 -8.34
CA PHE A 306 -9.41 -25.31 -7.16
C PHE A 306 -10.41 -24.27 -6.63
N SER A 307 -11.39 -24.71 -5.84
CA SER A 307 -12.35 -23.77 -5.24
C SER A 307 -11.76 -22.99 -4.06
N ASN A 308 -10.83 -23.56 -3.31
CA ASN A 308 -10.21 -22.96 -2.13
C ASN A 308 -8.76 -23.41 -1.92
N LEU A 309 -8.08 -22.77 -0.97
CA LEU A 309 -6.67 -23.03 -0.65
C LEU A 309 -6.45 -24.41 -0.02
N ASP A 310 -7.39 -24.91 0.79
CA ASP A 310 -7.25 -26.21 1.44
C ASP A 310 -7.06 -27.33 0.42
N LEU A 311 -7.85 -27.32 -0.65
CA LEU A 311 -7.72 -28.30 -1.74
C LEU A 311 -6.39 -28.17 -2.49
N VAL A 312 -5.87 -26.95 -2.66
CA VAL A 312 -4.54 -26.74 -3.25
C VAL A 312 -3.45 -27.36 -2.36
N LEU A 313 -3.46 -27.05 -1.06
CA LEU A 313 -2.44 -27.56 -0.13
C LEU A 313 -2.52 -29.07 0.03
N GLN A 314 -3.72 -29.65 0.00
CA GLN A 314 -3.90 -31.13 -0.02
C GLN A 314 -3.31 -31.77 -1.28
N ASP A 315 -3.52 -31.18 -2.46
CA ASP A 315 -2.96 -31.70 -3.72
C ASP A 315 -1.43 -31.61 -3.70
N ILE A 316 -0.88 -30.51 -3.21
CA ILE A 316 0.57 -30.32 -3.05
C ILE A 316 1.14 -31.35 -2.05
N LYS A 317 0.56 -31.49 -0.85
CA LYS A 317 1.03 -32.38 0.21
C LYS A 317 1.01 -33.85 -0.22
N LYS A 318 0.03 -34.28 -1.05
CA LYS A 318 -0.02 -35.62 -1.64
C LYS A 318 1.14 -35.91 -2.58
N ALA A 319 1.62 -34.88 -3.30
CA ALA A 319 2.71 -35.00 -4.26
C ALA A 319 4.09 -34.90 -3.58
N ASP A 320 4.23 -34.03 -2.56
CA ASP A 320 5.47 -33.78 -1.84
C ASP A 320 5.18 -33.40 -0.38
N SER A 321 5.81 -34.08 0.56
CA SER A 321 5.67 -33.78 2.00
C SER A 321 6.46 -32.55 2.45
N LYS A 322 7.48 -32.13 1.70
CA LYS A 322 8.31 -30.91 1.96
C LYS A 322 8.37 -30.05 0.72
N PRO A 323 7.23 -29.45 0.31
CA PRO A 323 7.13 -28.78 -0.96
C PRO A 323 7.81 -27.42 -0.95
N ASN A 324 8.34 -27.01 -2.11
CA ASN A 324 8.74 -25.64 -2.39
C ASN A 324 7.50 -24.87 -2.90
N ILE A 325 6.99 -23.91 -2.13
CA ILE A 325 5.77 -23.15 -2.43
C ILE A 325 6.05 -21.64 -2.45
N LEU A 326 5.62 -20.97 -3.51
CA LEU A 326 5.50 -19.52 -3.57
C LEU A 326 4.02 -19.13 -3.64
N PHE A 327 3.50 -18.55 -2.57
CA PHE A 327 2.21 -17.88 -2.59
C PHE A 327 2.38 -16.43 -3.03
N SER A 328 2.26 -16.16 -4.32
CA SER A 328 2.32 -14.82 -4.91
C SER A 328 1.08 -14.59 -5.75
N PRO A 329 0.01 -14.04 -5.14
CA PRO A 329 -1.31 -13.94 -5.78
C PRO A 329 -1.35 -13.19 -7.10
N GLY A 330 -0.50 -12.17 -7.29
CA GLY A 330 -0.42 -11.38 -8.52
C GLY A 330 -1.66 -10.57 -8.85
N ASN A 331 -2.61 -10.46 -7.90
CA ASN A 331 -3.90 -9.80 -8.10
C ASN A 331 -4.39 -9.15 -6.79
N SER A 332 -5.31 -8.20 -6.91
CA SER A 332 -5.97 -7.62 -5.73
C SER A 332 -6.73 -8.70 -4.95
N SER A 333 -6.96 -8.46 -3.64
CA SER A 333 -7.62 -9.46 -2.77
C SER A 333 -9.05 -9.82 -3.17
N GLY A 334 -9.71 -8.92 -3.91
CA GLY A 334 -11.06 -9.13 -4.43
C GLY A 334 -12.11 -9.18 -3.32
N LYS A 335 -13.06 -10.11 -3.48
CA LYS A 335 -14.11 -10.38 -2.49
C LYS A 335 -13.77 -11.56 -1.58
N ASP A 336 -12.74 -12.35 -1.92
CA ASP A 336 -12.34 -13.53 -1.15
C ASP A 336 -11.69 -13.12 0.19
N PHE A 337 -11.02 -11.97 0.25
CA PHE A 337 -10.30 -11.47 1.40
C PHE A 337 -10.49 -9.95 1.57
N LYS A 338 -10.46 -9.45 2.81
CA LYS A 338 -10.60 -8.02 3.11
C LYS A 338 -9.47 -7.18 2.51
N ASN A 339 -8.25 -7.69 2.55
CA ASN A 339 -7.03 -7.05 2.05
C ASN A 339 -5.93 -8.11 1.89
N PHE A 340 -4.72 -7.69 1.50
CA PHE A 340 -3.60 -8.61 1.33
C PHE A 340 -3.07 -9.15 2.66
N GLU A 341 -3.21 -8.42 3.77
CA GLU A 341 -2.81 -8.88 5.10
C GLU A 341 -3.69 -10.05 5.57
N ASP A 342 -5.01 -9.89 5.45
CA ASP A 342 -5.99 -10.93 5.75
C ASP A 342 -5.73 -12.20 4.92
N ARG A 343 -5.49 -12.03 3.62
CA ARG A 343 -5.12 -13.12 2.69
C ARG A 343 -3.79 -13.79 3.08
N GLY A 344 -2.79 -13.01 3.45
CA GLY A 344 -1.48 -13.51 3.83
C GLY A 344 -1.48 -14.24 5.18
N ASN A 345 -2.25 -13.75 6.16
CA ASN A 345 -2.44 -14.44 7.43
C ASN A 345 -3.18 -15.76 7.22
N PHE A 346 -4.26 -15.75 6.45
CA PHE A 346 -4.99 -16.98 6.11
C PHE A 346 -4.08 -18.04 5.46
N PHE A 347 -3.21 -17.64 4.54
CA PHE A 347 -2.22 -18.53 3.95
C PHE A 347 -1.26 -19.09 5.01
N LYS A 348 -0.72 -18.26 5.89
CA LYS A 348 0.20 -18.68 6.97
C LYS A 348 -0.46 -19.71 7.89
N ASP A 349 -1.67 -19.43 8.34
CA ASP A 349 -2.41 -20.32 9.24
C ASP A 349 -2.63 -21.68 8.58
N LYS A 350 -3.01 -21.70 7.30
CA LYS A 350 -3.19 -22.94 6.54
C LYS A 350 -1.88 -23.68 6.30
N VAL A 351 -0.79 -23.00 6.00
CA VAL A 351 0.54 -23.64 5.86
C VAL A 351 0.95 -24.32 7.16
N LEU A 352 0.78 -23.66 8.30
CA LEU A 352 1.09 -24.23 9.60
C LEU A 352 0.19 -25.45 9.91
N GLU A 353 -1.10 -25.40 9.57
CA GLU A 353 -2.02 -26.53 9.72
C GLU A 353 -1.60 -27.77 8.89
N TYR A 354 -1.13 -27.54 7.66
CA TYR A 354 -0.82 -28.64 6.73
C TYR A 354 0.62 -29.14 6.83
N PHE A 355 1.60 -28.32 7.16
CA PHE A 355 3.03 -28.60 7.02
C PHE A 355 3.88 -28.37 8.29
N SER A 356 3.29 -27.90 9.41
CA SER A 356 3.99 -28.00 10.71
C SER A 356 3.84 -29.41 11.24
N ASP A 357 4.96 -30.05 11.49
CA ASP A 357 5.04 -31.37 12.11
C ASP A 357 4.55 -31.37 13.58
#